data_fa2241ce8100797067d60367c02db624
#
_entry.id   fa2241ce8100797067d60367c02db624
#
_cell.length_a   1.000
_cell.length_b   1.000
_cell.length_c   1.000
_cell.angle_alpha   90.00
_cell.angle_beta   90.00
_cell.angle_gamma   90.00
#
_symmetry.space_group_name_H-M   'P 1'
#
loop_
_entity.id
_entity.type
_entity.pdbx_description
1 polymer ?
#
loop_
_entity_poly.entity_id
_entity_poly.type
_entity_poly.pdbx_seq_one_letter_code
_entity_poly.pdbx_strand_id
1 'polypeptide(L)'
;MEYLTKIETFAKKYDVLVFIVAHPTKMYKNQDGKIEEPTMYNIKGGGEWYDASYHGLLVHRDYDAKTTKVKVLKCKFQNLGENGAEANFTWEPRSGCFVPHEMPDLKEQMPWD
;
A
#
# COMPACT_ATOMS: atom_id res chain seq x y z
N MET A 1 12.59 3.24 -17.05
CA MET A 1 12.63 1.77 -17.19
C MET A 1 11.70 1.32 -18.30
N GLU A 2 12.28 0.68 -19.28
CA GLU A 2 11.52 0.23 -20.45
C GLU A 2 10.39 -0.73 -20.11
N TYR A 3 10.60 -1.61 -19.14
CA TYR A 3 9.59 -2.61 -18.81
C TYR A 3 8.33 -1.99 -18.18
N LEU A 4 8.46 -0.89 -17.43
CA LEU A 4 7.29 -0.21 -16.89
C LEU A 4 6.45 0.40 -18.00
N THR A 5 7.09 0.98 -19.02
CA THR A 5 6.38 1.52 -20.19
C THR A 5 5.69 0.40 -20.96
N LYS A 6 6.36 -0.74 -21.13
CA LYS A 6 5.78 -1.90 -21.80
C LYS A 6 4.57 -2.46 -21.07
N ILE A 7 4.63 -2.53 -19.73
CA ILE A 7 3.50 -2.98 -18.91
C ILE A 7 2.33 -2.02 -19.02
N GLU A 8 2.59 -0.72 -18.96
CA GLU A 8 1.55 0.29 -19.13
C GLU A 8 0.87 0.19 -20.49
N THR A 9 1.66 0.03 -21.55
CA THR A 9 1.16 -0.14 -22.91
C THR A 9 0.31 -1.41 -23.02
N PHE A 10 0.77 -2.50 -22.43
CA PHE A 10 0.03 -3.77 -22.40
C PHE A 10 -1.31 -3.60 -21.69
N ALA A 11 -1.32 -2.96 -20.51
CA ALA A 11 -2.53 -2.76 -19.74
C ALA A 11 -3.58 -1.95 -20.51
N LYS A 12 -3.15 -0.90 -21.19
CA LYS A 12 -4.03 -0.07 -22.02
C LYS A 12 -4.54 -0.83 -23.23
N LYS A 13 -3.67 -1.57 -23.90
CA LYS A 13 -4.02 -2.29 -25.12
C LYS A 13 -5.09 -3.37 -24.86
N TYR A 14 -4.96 -4.09 -23.77
CA TYR A 14 -5.85 -5.20 -23.45
C TYR A 14 -6.92 -4.84 -22.41
N ASP A 15 -6.96 -3.58 -21.97
CA ASP A 15 -7.93 -3.08 -20.99
C ASP A 15 -7.95 -3.96 -19.73
N VAL A 16 -6.78 -4.18 -19.17
CA VAL A 16 -6.59 -5.00 -17.96
C VAL A 16 -5.93 -4.20 -16.85
N LEU A 17 -6.17 -4.62 -15.62
CA LEU A 17 -5.51 -4.08 -14.44
C LEU A 17 -4.29 -4.95 -14.14
N VAL A 18 -3.14 -4.31 -14.00
CA VAL A 18 -1.88 -4.99 -13.68
C VAL A 18 -1.40 -4.56 -12.31
N PHE A 19 -1.19 -5.53 -11.42
CA PHE A 19 -0.55 -5.33 -10.13
C PHE A 19 0.89 -5.80 -10.20
N ILE A 20 1.81 -4.97 -9.72
CA ILE A 20 3.22 -5.32 -9.61
C ILE A 20 3.59 -5.28 -8.14
N VAL A 21 4.11 -6.38 -7.64
CA VAL A 21 4.63 -6.46 -6.27
C VAL A 21 6.13 -6.19 -6.33
N ALA A 22 6.56 -5.17 -5.62
CA ALA A 22 7.96 -4.77 -5.57
C ALA A 22 8.39 -4.62 -4.10
N HIS A 23 9.64 -4.95 -3.84
CA HIS A 23 10.21 -4.79 -2.50
C HIS A 23 11.07 -3.53 -2.45
N PRO A 24 11.06 -2.80 -1.32
CA PRO A 24 11.95 -1.66 -1.17
C PRO A 24 13.41 -2.14 -1.08
N THR A 25 14.31 -1.24 -1.38
CA THR A 25 15.73 -1.46 -1.11
C THR A 25 15.93 -1.64 0.39
N LYS A 26 17.10 -2.15 0.79
CA LYS A 26 17.38 -2.40 2.21
C LYS A 26 17.16 -1.13 3.03
N MET A 27 16.30 -1.22 4.03
CA MET A 27 16.00 -0.13 4.95
C MET A 27 16.80 -0.31 6.23
N TYR A 28 17.29 0.79 6.78
CA TYR A 28 18.05 0.79 8.02
C TYR A 28 17.22 1.41 9.15
N LYS A 29 17.50 0.98 10.38
CA LYS A 29 16.86 1.58 11.55
C LYS A 29 17.30 3.02 11.70
N ASN A 30 16.35 3.89 12.04
CA ASN A 30 16.63 5.30 12.35
C ASN A 30 17.23 5.43 13.77
N GLN A 31 17.41 6.67 14.23
CA GLN A 31 17.97 6.96 15.56
C GLN A 31 17.14 6.37 16.70
N ASP A 32 15.84 6.21 16.50
CA ASP A 32 14.92 5.66 17.49
C ASP A 32 14.90 4.11 17.46
N GLY A 33 15.74 3.49 16.64
CA GLY A 33 15.81 2.04 16.51
C GLY A 33 14.67 1.43 15.69
N LYS A 34 13.91 2.25 14.98
CA LYS A 34 12.79 1.81 14.15
C LYS A 34 13.13 1.94 12.67
N ILE A 35 12.62 1.02 11.87
CA ILE A 35 12.71 1.10 10.41
C ILE A 35 11.63 2.07 9.95
N GLU A 36 12.04 3.11 9.22
CA GLU A 36 11.08 4.04 8.66
C GLU A 36 10.16 3.35 7.66
N GLU A 37 8.94 3.84 7.59
CA GLU A 37 7.95 3.35 6.64
C GLU A 37 8.42 3.62 5.22
N PRO A 38 8.51 2.58 4.35
CA PRO A 38 8.99 2.79 2.99
C PRO A 38 8.01 3.62 2.16
N THR A 39 8.54 4.26 1.13
CA THR A 39 7.76 4.94 0.10
C THR A 39 8.09 4.31 -1.25
N MET A 40 7.40 4.75 -2.31
CA MET A 40 7.70 4.26 -3.66
C MET A 40 9.11 4.62 -4.11
N TYR A 41 9.71 5.68 -3.54
CA TYR A 41 11.09 6.08 -3.86
C TYR A 41 12.13 5.12 -3.27
N ASN A 42 11.73 4.25 -2.35
CA ASN A 42 12.63 3.24 -1.79
C ASN A 42 12.74 1.98 -2.64
N ILE A 43 11.98 1.87 -3.72
CA ILE A 43 12.14 0.82 -4.72
C ILE A 43 13.31 1.20 -5.62
N LYS A 44 14.15 0.25 -6.00
CA LYS A 44 15.25 0.53 -6.92
C LYS A 44 14.70 1.16 -8.22
N GLY A 45 15.17 2.34 -8.56
CA GLY A 45 14.62 3.15 -9.65
C GLY A 45 13.42 3.99 -9.23
N GLY A 46 13.29 4.30 -7.96
CA GLY A 46 12.10 4.80 -7.26
C GLY A 46 11.28 5.87 -7.95
N GLY A 47 11.92 6.92 -8.47
CA GLY A 47 11.20 7.99 -9.17
C GLY A 47 10.42 7.50 -10.38
N GLU A 48 10.99 6.56 -11.12
CA GLU A 48 10.32 5.98 -12.29
C GLU A 48 9.09 5.15 -11.89
N TRP A 49 9.16 4.42 -10.78
CA TRP A 49 8.01 3.70 -10.25
C TRP A 49 6.88 4.64 -9.89
N TYR A 50 7.22 5.74 -9.20
CA TYR A 50 6.21 6.74 -8.82
C TYR A 50 5.57 7.35 -10.06
N ASP A 51 6.37 7.75 -11.04
CA ASP A 51 5.87 8.43 -12.23
C ASP A 51 5.05 7.51 -13.15
N ALA A 52 5.46 6.26 -13.30
CA ALA A 52 4.79 5.31 -14.20
C ALA A 52 3.51 4.71 -13.61
N SER A 53 3.39 4.65 -12.29
CA SER A 53 2.24 4.03 -11.64
C SER A 53 1.06 4.98 -11.56
N TYR A 54 -0.15 4.48 -11.77
CA TYR A 54 -1.37 5.24 -11.50
C TYR A 54 -1.72 5.17 -10.02
N HIS A 55 -1.46 4.05 -9.39
CA HIS A 55 -1.73 3.83 -7.97
C HIS A 55 -0.54 3.14 -7.32
N GLY A 56 -0.27 3.51 -6.09
CA GLY A 56 0.75 2.86 -5.29
C GLY A 56 0.19 2.53 -3.92
N LEU A 57 0.36 1.28 -3.50
CA LEU A 57 -0.05 0.81 -2.19
C LEU A 57 1.17 0.31 -1.43
N LEU A 58 1.24 0.65 -0.17
CA LEU A 58 2.22 0.12 0.76
C LEU A 58 1.54 -0.93 1.64
N VAL A 59 2.17 -2.08 1.77
CA VAL A 59 1.80 -3.06 2.80
C VAL A 59 2.98 -3.14 3.77
N HIS A 60 2.77 -2.68 4.99
CA HIS A 60 3.83 -2.55 5.98
C HIS A 60 3.44 -3.25 7.28
N ARG A 61 4.32 -4.15 7.75
CA ARG A 61 4.12 -4.88 8.99
C ARG A 61 4.79 -4.14 10.15
N ASP A 62 4.02 -3.82 11.17
CA ASP A 62 4.54 -3.34 12.45
C ASP A 62 4.61 -4.53 13.41
N TYR A 63 5.81 -5.02 13.66
CA TYR A 63 6.01 -6.20 14.51
C TYR A 63 5.76 -5.91 15.98
N ASP A 64 5.96 -4.66 16.42
CA ASP A 64 5.73 -4.29 17.81
C ASP A 64 4.23 -4.21 18.12
N ALA A 65 3.49 -3.57 17.26
CA ALA A 65 2.04 -3.46 17.41
C ALA A 65 1.28 -4.69 16.90
N LYS A 66 1.97 -5.60 16.21
CA LYS A 66 1.39 -6.80 15.58
C LYS A 66 0.26 -6.47 14.60
N THR A 67 0.43 -5.39 13.87
CA THR A 67 -0.53 -4.94 12.87
C THR A 67 0.10 -4.90 11.49
N THR A 68 -0.74 -4.98 10.47
CA THR A 68 -0.34 -4.76 9.08
C THR A 68 -1.09 -3.54 8.57
N LYS A 69 -0.34 -2.57 8.07
CA LYS A 69 -0.88 -1.35 7.51
C LYS A 69 -0.94 -1.46 5.99
N VAL A 70 -2.05 -1.04 5.41
CA VAL A 70 -2.17 -0.79 3.98
C VAL A 70 -2.38 0.69 3.80
N LYS A 71 -1.48 1.34 3.08
CA LYS A 71 -1.49 2.79 2.92
C LYS A 71 -1.48 3.15 1.44
N VAL A 72 -2.28 4.13 1.07
CA VAL A 72 -2.28 4.67 -0.29
C VAL A 72 -1.12 5.64 -0.42
N LEU A 73 -0.06 5.25 -1.14
CA LEU A 73 1.09 6.11 -1.40
C LEU A 73 0.85 7.04 -2.58
N LYS A 74 0.05 6.60 -3.54
CA LYS A 74 -0.30 7.41 -4.70
C LYS A 74 -1.66 6.99 -5.22
N CYS A 75 -2.51 7.97 -5.48
CA CYS A 75 -3.74 7.81 -6.25
C CYS A 75 -3.78 8.92 -7.29
N LYS A 76 -3.63 8.57 -8.56
CA LYS A 76 -3.57 9.54 -9.64
C LYS A 76 -4.89 10.30 -9.81
N PHE A 77 -5.99 9.61 -9.57
CA PHE A 77 -7.33 10.19 -9.72
C PHE A 77 -7.91 10.48 -8.34
N GLN A 78 -7.91 11.75 -7.95
CA GLN A 78 -8.34 12.18 -6.61
C GLN A 78 -9.78 11.81 -6.26
N ASN A 79 -10.63 11.64 -7.25
CA ASN A 79 -12.01 11.21 -7.03
C ASN A 79 -12.15 9.72 -6.69
N LEU A 80 -11.07 8.93 -6.84
CA LEU A 80 -11.08 7.50 -6.57
C LEU A 80 -10.47 7.14 -5.22
N GLY A 81 -9.68 8.04 -4.64
CA GLY A 81 -9.03 7.78 -3.37
C GLY A 81 -8.21 8.95 -2.88
N GLU A 82 -7.70 8.83 -1.69
CA GLU A 82 -6.94 9.87 -1.01
C GLU A 82 -5.52 9.41 -0.74
N ASN A 83 -4.53 10.20 -1.18
CA ASN A 83 -3.12 9.95 -0.87
C ASN A 83 -2.92 10.06 0.65
N GLY A 84 -2.23 9.07 1.21
CA GLY A 84 -1.97 9.02 2.65
C GLY A 84 -3.05 8.31 3.45
N ALA A 85 -4.17 7.95 2.85
CA ALA A 85 -5.20 7.16 3.52
C ALA A 85 -4.63 5.79 3.90
N GLU A 86 -4.96 5.32 5.10
CA GLU A 86 -4.43 4.06 5.59
C GLU A 86 -5.48 3.24 6.32
N ALA A 87 -5.30 1.92 6.28
CA ALA A 87 -6.10 0.96 7.03
C ALA A 87 -5.15 0.01 7.75
N ASN A 88 -5.51 -0.33 8.98
CA ASN A 88 -4.72 -1.24 9.81
C ASN A 88 -5.48 -2.54 10.02
N PHE A 89 -4.76 -3.65 9.98
CA PHE A 89 -5.32 -4.99 10.09
C PHE A 89 -4.54 -5.81 11.11
N THR A 90 -5.22 -6.76 11.73
CA THR A 90 -4.61 -7.76 12.61
C THR A 90 -4.77 -9.12 11.95
N TRP A 91 -3.70 -9.92 11.98
CA TRP A 91 -3.76 -11.29 11.52
C TRP A 91 -4.49 -12.16 12.53
N GLU A 92 -5.48 -12.90 12.06
CA GLU A 92 -6.20 -13.85 12.90
C GLU A 92 -5.82 -15.27 12.50
N PRO A 93 -5.02 -15.98 13.37
CA PRO A 93 -4.54 -17.31 13.02
C PRO A 93 -5.64 -18.36 12.84
N ARG A 94 -6.75 -18.23 13.56
CA ARG A 94 -7.83 -19.20 13.49
C ARG A 94 -8.49 -19.26 12.12
N SER A 95 -8.79 -18.09 11.57
CA SER A 95 -9.44 -17.99 10.26
C SER A 95 -8.45 -17.95 9.11
N GLY A 96 -7.18 -17.61 9.40
CA GLY A 96 -6.17 -17.35 8.37
C GLY A 96 -6.46 -16.07 7.59
N CYS A 97 -7.11 -15.11 8.20
CA CYS A 97 -7.52 -13.87 7.56
C CYS A 97 -7.00 -12.66 8.32
N PHE A 98 -6.89 -11.55 7.61
CA PHE A 98 -6.69 -10.24 8.23
C PHE A 98 -8.04 -9.67 8.61
N VAL A 99 -8.12 -9.12 9.82
CA VAL A 99 -9.32 -8.45 10.32
C VAL A 99 -8.99 -7.00 10.64
N PRO A 100 -9.93 -6.06 10.44
CA PRO A 100 -9.68 -4.66 10.76
C PRO A 100 -9.26 -4.49 12.23
N HIS A 101 -8.21 -3.70 12.44
CA HIS A 101 -7.70 -3.41 13.77
C HIS A 101 -8.37 -2.15 14.31
N GLU A 102 -8.81 -2.18 15.56
CA GLU A 102 -9.45 -1.03 16.24
C GLU A 102 -10.59 -0.42 15.43
N MET A 103 -11.46 -1.28 14.89
CA MET A 103 -12.64 -0.74 14.25
C MET A 103 -13.49 0.01 15.25
N PRO A 104 -13.84 1.27 14.95
CA PRO A 104 -14.87 1.94 15.75
C PRO A 104 -16.14 1.12 15.73
N ASP A 105 -16.99 1.30 16.72
CA ASP A 105 -18.25 0.57 16.78
C ASP A 105 -19.01 0.76 15.44
N LEU A 106 -19.10 -0.32 14.67
CA LEU A 106 -19.75 -0.29 13.38
C LEU A 106 -21.19 0.17 13.45
N LYS A 107 -21.86 -0.09 14.58
CA LYS A 107 -23.24 0.34 14.80
C LYS A 107 -23.38 1.86 14.78
N GLU A 108 -22.37 2.55 15.31
CA GLU A 108 -22.40 4.01 15.34
C GLU A 108 -22.12 4.63 13.96
N GLN A 109 -21.49 3.89 13.08
CA GLN A 109 -21.08 4.39 11.78
C GLN A 109 -21.99 3.99 10.63
N MET A 110 -22.82 2.99 10.84
CA MET A 110 -23.67 2.48 9.77
C MET A 110 -24.99 3.24 9.73
N PRO A 111 -25.33 3.87 8.60
CA PRO A 111 -26.53 4.70 8.51
C PRO A 111 -27.85 3.93 8.61
N TRP A 112 -27.80 2.59 8.53
CA TRP A 112 -28.98 1.74 8.63
C TRP A 112 -29.20 1.15 10.03
N ASP A 113 -28.34 1.48 10.97
CA ASP A 113 -28.50 1.01 12.35
C ASP A 113 -29.36 2.00 13.21
#